data_c8d709b2183ef4c29b5bf27adab9d363
#
_entry.id   c8d709b2183ef4c29b5bf27adab9d363
#
_cell.length_a   1.000
_cell.length_b   1.000
_cell.length_c   1.000
_cell.angle_alpha   90.00
_cell.angle_beta   90.00
_cell.angle_gamma   90.00
#
_symmetry.space_group_name_H-M   'P 1'
#
loop_
_entity.id
_entity.type
_entity.pdbx_description
1 polymer ?
#
loop_
_entity_poly.entity_id
_entity_poly.type
_entity_poly.pdbx_seq_one_letter_code
_entity_poly.pdbx_strand_id
1 'polypeptide(L)'
;MLLRAVLGTPTHLNNLSSLLLSDIDHGQIPHDIRTVRKKFDLEPSTQTLAACVRCSCTYAPVVKGKKIAMYYPEWCSFKKYRGSRPCRQLLVKTTKAGSAHTNLPIRPFVVQSYNDFLGSLLSRPGMEEAMEQGTMLNDKHQLWDIKDGTGITEITGPDGKPFMDGLQRSDLRLAWSLSVNWFNPHSNKIAGKKKSVGSIALALLNLPSSIRYKAENLYVLGVIPGPREPSLDEINHFLRPVVEFFLPAWKNGMWFTKTNQHPEGRLAHSVIAVAVNDLPAARKIGGFAGPTTANFCNLCWLQKSDISNILCETWKHHTHQEHLAVAIQWRDAETKKDRY
;
A
#
# COMPACT_ATOMS: atom_id res chain seq x y z
N MET A 1 6.82 17.94 5.50
CA MET A 1 6.95 18.27 4.07
C MET A 1 6.00 17.41 3.20
N LEU A 2 5.90 16.10 3.39
CA LEU A 2 4.94 15.22 2.67
C LEU A 2 3.47 15.60 2.88
N LEU A 3 3.06 15.99 4.08
CA LEU A 3 1.69 16.47 4.35
C LEU A 3 1.35 17.78 3.61
N ARG A 4 2.34 18.62 3.32
CA ARG A 4 2.14 19.82 2.48
C ARG A 4 2.05 19.49 0.98
N ALA A 5 2.73 18.45 0.53
CA ALA A 5 2.65 17.99 -0.87
C ALA A 5 1.31 17.33 -1.21
N VAL A 6 0.68 16.66 -0.23
CA VAL A 6 -0.67 16.07 -0.38
C VAL A 6 -1.76 17.15 -0.35
N LEU A 7 -1.49 18.32 0.25
CA LEU A 7 -2.48 19.38 0.45
C LEU A 7 -2.53 20.43 -0.66
N GLY A 8 -1.73 20.28 -1.71
CA GLY A 8 -1.68 21.23 -2.82
C GLY A 8 -1.17 22.63 -2.41
N THR A 9 -0.53 23.31 -3.33
CA THR A 9 -0.20 24.72 -3.21
C THR A 9 -1.48 25.58 -3.30
N PRO A 10 -1.47 26.84 -2.81
CA PRO A 10 -2.62 27.76 -2.92
C PRO A 10 -3.21 27.90 -4.33
N THR A 11 -2.45 27.62 -5.37
CA THR A 11 -2.88 27.61 -6.77
C THR A 11 -3.92 26.53 -7.09
N HIS A 12 -3.92 25.37 -6.39
CA HIS A 12 -4.95 24.34 -6.59
C HIS A 12 -6.30 24.72 -5.95
N LEU A 13 -6.28 25.51 -4.87
CA LEU A 13 -7.49 26.07 -4.27
C LEU A 13 -8.18 27.06 -5.21
N ASN A 14 -7.40 27.84 -5.97
CA ASN A 14 -7.94 28.79 -6.96
C ASN A 14 -8.59 28.05 -8.15
N ASN A 15 -8.06 26.89 -8.57
CA ASN A 15 -8.66 26.09 -9.64
C ASN A 15 -9.94 25.35 -9.19
N LEU A 16 -9.99 24.89 -7.94
CA LEU A 16 -11.23 24.37 -7.34
C LEU A 16 -12.29 25.47 -7.21
N SER A 17 -11.88 26.70 -6.91
CA SER A 17 -12.75 27.88 -6.88
C SER A 17 -13.41 28.13 -8.24
N SER A 18 -12.63 28.06 -9.33
CA SER A 18 -13.15 28.35 -10.67
C SER A 18 -14.13 27.29 -11.21
N LEU A 19 -14.04 26.04 -10.75
CA LEU A 19 -14.92 24.94 -11.16
C LEU A 19 -16.21 24.85 -10.33
N LEU A 20 -16.22 25.42 -9.12
CA LEU A 20 -17.38 25.38 -8.21
C LEU A 20 -18.14 26.74 -8.11
N LEU A 21 -17.65 27.79 -8.78
CA LEU A 21 -18.08 29.17 -8.51
C LEU A 21 -19.13 29.73 -9.46
N SER A 22 -19.76 28.94 -10.34
CA SER A 22 -20.91 29.45 -11.09
C SER A 22 -22.19 29.59 -10.25
N ASP A 23 -22.32 28.89 -9.10
CA ASP A 23 -23.56 28.84 -8.32
C ASP A 23 -23.41 28.92 -6.79
N ILE A 24 -22.23 29.25 -6.24
CA ILE A 24 -22.03 29.33 -4.80
C ILE A 24 -21.81 30.79 -4.37
N ASP A 25 -22.68 31.27 -3.50
CA ASP A 25 -22.54 32.54 -2.79
C ASP A 25 -21.21 32.59 -2.04
N HIS A 26 -20.33 33.53 -2.43
CA HIS A 26 -18.96 33.67 -1.89
C HIS A 26 -18.89 33.79 -0.37
N GLY A 27 -19.99 34.15 0.32
CA GLY A 27 -20.10 34.21 1.77
C GLY A 27 -20.15 32.82 2.46
N GLN A 28 -20.35 31.74 1.70
CA GLN A 28 -20.53 30.39 2.26
C GLN A 28 -19.26 29.53 2.26
N ILE A 29 -18.17 29.98 1.65
CA ILE A 29 -16.91 29.23 1.62
C ILE A 29 -16.16 29.47 2.94
N PRO A 30 -15.97 28.43 3.77
CA PRO A 30 -15.23 28.59 5.02
C PRO A 30 -13.78 29.01 4.77
N HIS A 31 -13.27 29.96 5.54
CA HIS A 31 -11.87 30.40 5.46
C HIS A 31 -10.87 29.35 5.99
N ASP A 32 -11.31 28.44 6.88
CA ASP A 32 -10.47 27.37 7.42
C ASP A 32 -10.57 26.11 6.56
N ILE A 33 -9.44 25.68 6.00
CA ILE A 33 -9.33 24.47 5.18
C ILE A 33 -9.88 23.21 5.88
N ARG A 34 -9.79 23.11 7.20
CA ARG A 34 -10.34 21.98 7.96
C ARG A 34 -11.86 21.96 7.89
N THR A 35 -12.48 23.13 7.95
CA THR A 35 -13.94 23.27 7.81
C THR A 35 -14.40 22.96 6.39
N VAL A 36 -13.63 23.40 5.36
CA VAL A 36 -13.89 23.05 3.96
C VAL A 36 -13.85 21.53 3.77
N ARG A 37 -12.78 20.86 4.23
CA ARG A 37 -12.63 19.41 4.14
C ARG A 37 -13.79 18.66 4.78
N LYS A 38 -14.18 19.06 5.98
CA LYS A 38 -15.31 18.45 6.71
C LYS A 38 -16.64 18.71 6.02
N LYS A 39 -16.88 19.94 5.54
CA LYS A 39 -18.15 20.33 4.89
C LYS A 39 -18.36 19.58 3.56
N PHE A 40 -17.28 19.37 2.81
CA PHE A 40 -17.31 18.71 1.50
C PHE A 40 -16.88 17.24 1.54
N ASP A 41 -16.74 16.66 2.73
CA ASP A 41 -16.32 15.26 2.95
C ASP A 41 -15.05 14.89 2.16
N LEU A 42 -14.06 15.80 2.18
CA LEU A 42 -12.79 15.62 1.47
C LEU A 42 -11.75 14.85 2.29
N GLU A 43 -12.09 14.42 3.51
CA GLU A 43 -11.20 13.63 4.32
C GLU A 43 -11.18 12.18 3.81
N PRO A 44 -9.98 11.59 3.63
CA PRO A 44 -9.89 10.20 3.22
C PRO A 44 -10.47 9.27 4.28
N SER A 45 -11.23 8.27 3.86
CA SER A 45 -11.69 7.21 4.76
C SER A 45 -10.49 6.42 5.28
N THR A 46 -10.28 6.45 6.60
CA THR A 46 -9.13 5.83 7.24
C THR A 46 -9.53 4.96 8.43
N GLN A 47 -8.75 3.91 8.67
CA GLN A 47 -8.84 3.09 9.87
C GLN A 47 -7.53 3.16 10.64
N THR A 48 -7.59 3.35 11.95
CA THR A 48 -6.41 3.27 12.81
C THR A 48 -6.23 1.85 13.33
N LEU A 49 -5.06 1.26 13.10
CA LEU A 49 -4.66 -0.02 13.67
C LEU A 49 -3.72 0.23 14.86
N ALA A 50 -3.78 -0.64 15.87
CA ALA A 50 -2.82 -0.63 16.97
C ALA A 50 -1.60 -1.48 16.58
N ALA A 51 -0.42 -0.86 16.38
CA ALA A 51 0.82 -1.57 16.09
C ALA A 51 1.61 -1.84 17.38
N CYS A 52 2.02 -3.07 17.60
CA CYS A 52 2.83 -3.44 18.74
C CYS A 52 4.22 -2.76 18.67
N VAL A 53 4.64 -2.13 19.76
CA VAL A 53 5.95 -1.46 19.81
C VAL A 53 7.13 -2.45 19.81
N ARG A 54 6.89 -3.72 20.17
CA ARG A 54 7.92 -4.76 20.29
C ARG A 54 8.05 -5.60 19.02
N CYS A 55 6.95 -6.11 18.47
CA CYS A 55 6.96 -7.05 17.33
C CYS A 55 6.27 -6.53 16.08
N SER A 56 5.80 -5.28 16.11
CA SER A 56 5.13 -4.59 14.99
C SER A 56 3.80 -5.20 14.54
N CYS A 57 3.30 -6.29 15.18
CA CYS A 57 2.02 -6.89 14.82
C CYS A 57 0.89 -5.86 14.96
N THR A 58 0.03 -5.78 13.95
CA THR A 58 -1.05 -4.80 13.86
C THR A 58 -2.39 -5.43 14.23
N TYR A 59 -3.25 -4.65 14.90
CA TYR A 59 -4.56 -5.05 15.38
C TYR A 59 -5.60 -4.03 14.96
N ALA A 60 -6.63 -4.49 14.27
CA ALA A 60 -7.79 -3.67 13.96
C ALA A 60 -8.65 -3.41 15.21
N PRO A 61 -9.36 -2.28 15.27
CA PRO A 61 -10.35 -2.06 16.32
C PRO A 61 -11.53 -3.02 16.17
N VAL A 62 -12.07 -3.46 17.30
CA VAL A 62 -13.28 -4.27 17.36
C VAL A 62 -14.44 -3.38 17.79
N VAL A 63 -15.54 -3.41 17.06
CA VAL A 63 -16.78 -2.71 17.43
C VAL A 63 -17.58 -3.60 18.40
N LYS A 64 -17.82 -3.12 19.61
CA LYS A 64 -18.64 -3.82 20.59
C LYS A 64 -19.97 -3.08 20.81
N GLY A 65 -21.09 -3.79 20.56
CA GLY A 65 -22.45 -3.32 20.84
C GLY A 65 -22.97 -2.28 19.84
N LYS A 66 -24.14 -1.69 20.14
CA LYS A 66 -24.81 -0.67 19.31
C LYS A 66 -24.13 0.72 19.37
N LYS A 67 -23.27 0.97 20.35
CA LYS A 67 -22.44 2.18 20.41
C LYS A 67 -21.15 1.93 19.64
N ILE A 68 -20.83 2.80 18.68
CA ILE A 68 -19.62 2.76 17.85
C ILE A 68 -18.41 3.16 18.71
N ALA A 69 -18.07 2.34 19.70
CA ALA A 69 -16.85 2.50 20.46
C ALA A 69 -15.79 1.53 19.88
N MET A 70 -14.69 2.10 19.40
CA MET A 70 -13.56 1.31 18.91
C MET A 70 -12.75 0.76 20.07
N TYR A 71 -12.68 -0.54 20.20
CA TYR A 71 -11.89 -1.22 21.23
C TYR A 71 -10.72 -1.95 20.59
N TYR A 72 -9.54 -1.76 21.13
CA TYR A 72 -8.36 -2.52 20.75
C TYR A 72 -8.06 -3.59 21.81
N PRO A 73 -7.42 -4.71 21.44
CA PRO A 73 -6.85 -5.64 22.42
C PRO A 73 -5.88 -4.89 23.33
N GLU A 74 -5.93 -5.16 24.61
CA GLU A 74 -5.02 -4.52 25.56
C GLU A 74 -3.57 -5.01 25.38
N TRP A 75 -3.42 -6.31 25.12
CA TRP A 75 -2.13 -7.00 25.02
C TRP A 75 -1.91 -7.64 23.65
N CYS A 76 -0.67 -7.60 23.18
CA CYS A 76 -0.25 -8.26 21.96
C CYS A 76 -0.27 -9.78 22.10
N SER A 77 -1.07 -10.46 21.28
CA SER A 77 -1.21 -11.92 21.25
C SER A 77 -0.29 -12.60 20.23
N PHE A 78 0.50 -11.85 19.47
CA PHE A 78 1.33 -12.38 18.40
C PHE A 78 2.36 -13.39 18.93
N LYS A 79 2.49 -14.50 18.22
CA LYS A 79 3.51 -15.52 18.41
C LYS A 79 4.46 -15.50 17.22
N LYS A 80 5.78 -15.48 17.48
CA LYS A 80 6.78 -15.42 16.41
C LYS A 80 6.79 -16.69 15.55
N TYR A 81 6.54 -17.84 16.17
CA TYR A 81 6.30 -19.16 15.56
C TYR A 81 5.28 -19.92 16.43
N ARG A 82 4.69 -21.02 15.94
CA ARG A 82 3.57 -21.69 16.62
C ARG A 82 3.87 -22.06 18.07
N GLY A 83 5.04 -22.60 18.36
CA GLY A 83 5.46 -22.99 19.72
C GLY A 83 5.92 -21.84 20.63
N SER A 84 6.04 -20.61 20.10
CA SER A 84 6.53 -19.48 20.90
C SER A 84 5.49 -18.94 21.87
N ARG A 85 5.96 -18.33 22.97
CA ARG A 85 5.09 -17.58 23.87
C ARG A 85 4.55 -16.33 23.18
N PRO A 86 3.33 -15.88 23.50
CA PRO A 86 2.79 -14.61 23.01
C PRO A 86 3.66 -13.42 23.42
N CYS A 87 3.69 -12.39 22.59
CA CYS A 87 4.50 -11.18 22.82
C CYS A 87 4.14 -10.43 24.12
N ARG A 88 2.86 -10.36 24.49
CA ARG A 88 2.32 -9.73 25.71
C ARG A 88 2.77 -8.27 25.92
N GLN A 89 3.07 -7.55 24.86
CA GLN A 89 3.32 -6.11 24.94
C GLN A 89 2.01 -5.35 25.04
N LEU A 90 1.94 -4.33 25.87
CA LEU A 90 0.79 -3.42 25.98
C LEU A 90 0.60 -2.66 24.66
N LEU A 91 -0.64 -2.62 24.14
CA LEU A 91 -0.98 -2.00 22.84
C LEU A 91 -1.68 -0.64 22.99
N VAL A 92 -2.34 -0.41 24.12
CA VAL A 92 -3.16 0.78 24.33
C VAL A 92 -2.73 1.53 25.59
N LYS A 93 -2.98 2.83 25.60
CA LYS A 93 -2.90 3.70 26.78
C LYS A 93 -4.29 4.25 27.04
N THR A 94 -4.66 4.29 28.31
CA THR A 94 -5.90 4.93 28.75
C THR A 94 -5.66 6.42 28.88
N THR A 95 -6.48 7.23 28.21
CA THR A 95 -6.50 8.68 28.35
C THR A 95 -7.83 9.10 28.93
N LYS A 96 -7.80 10.09 29.84
CA LYS A 96 -9.01 10.71 30.38
C LYS A 96 -9.39 11.91 29.51
N ALA A 97 -10.60 11.91 29.01
CA ALA A 97 -11.20 13.06 28.34
C ALA A 97 -12.50 13.42 29.08
N GLY A 98 -12.41 14.36 30.05
CA GLY A 98 -13.48 14.64 30.98
C GLY A 98 -13.77 13.44 31.89
N SER A 99 -15.02 12.99 31.99
CA SER A 99 -15.44 11.79 32.72
C SER A 99 -15.24 10.47 31.94
N ALA A 100 -14.89 10.53 30.64
CA ALA A 100 -14.77 9.37 29.80
C ALA A 100 -13.31 8.85 29.76
N HIS A 101 -13.14 7.52 29.85
CA HIS A 101 -11.88 6.84 29.63
C HIS A 101 -11.85 6.30 28.18
N THR A 102 -10.84 6.73 27.42
CA THR A 102 -10.65 6.26 26.04
C THR A 102 -9.33 5.52 25.92
N ASN A 103 -9.37 4.30 25.37
CA ASN A 103 -8.19 3.52 25.09
C ASN A 103 -7.69 3.84 23.69
N LEU A 104 -6.50 4.47 23.59
CA LEU A 104 -5.86 4.82 22.35
C LEU A 104 -4.64 3.94 22.10
N PRO A 105 -4.38 3.57 20.84
CA PRO A 105 -3.14 2.85 20.50
C PRO A 105 -1.89 3.61 20.94
N ILE A 106 -0.94 2.91 21.57
CA ILE A 106 0.38 3.47 21.92
C ILE A 106 1.16 3.81 20.66
N ARG A 107 1.05 2.95 19.63
CA ARG A 107 1.67 3.13 18.31
C ARG A 107 0.59 3.00 17.24
N PRO A 108 -0.06 4.10 16.85
CA PRO A 108 -1.10 4.07 15.82
C PRO A 108 -0.47 3.87 14.44
N PHE A 109 -1.11 3.02 13.62
CA PHE A 109 -0.86 2.88 12.19
C PHE A 109 -2.15 3.18 11.45
N VAL A 110 -2.20 4.33 10.79
CA VAL A 110 -3.37 4.80 10.06
C VAL A 110 -3.32 4.25 8.65
N VAL A 111 -4.41 3.61 8.22
CA VAL A 111 -4.55 2.95 6.90
C VAL A 111 -5.70 3.62 6.16
N GLN A 112 -5.47 4.02 4.92
CA GLN A 112 -6.51 4.54 4.03
C GLN A 112 -7.29 3.41 3.36
N SER A 113 -8.60 3.55 3.25
CA SER A 113 -9.45 2.62 2.51
C SER A 113 -9.12 2.63 1.02
N TYR A 114 -8.81 1.46 0.46
CA TYR A 114 -8.57 1.30 -0.96
C TYR A 114 -9.84 1.53 -1.79
N ASN A 115 -10.96 1.00 -1.32
CA ASN A 115 -12.24 1.11 -2.00
C ASN A 115 -12.67 2.57 -2.17
N ASP A 116 -12.54 3.36 -1.11
CA ASP A 116 -12.93 4.76 -1.14
C ASP A 116 -11.97 5.60 -1.99
N PHE A 117 -10.67 5.29 -1.93
CA PHE A 117 -9.70 5.92 -2.82
C PHE A 117 -9.99 5.65 -4.28
N LEU A 118 -10.19 4.38 -4.67
CA LEU A 118 -10.47 3.99 -6.05
C LEU A 118 -11.83 4.55 -6.50
N GLY A 119 -12.86 4.50 -5.65
CA GLY A 119 -14.15 5.12 -5.93
C GLY A 119 -14.05 6.62 -6.20
N SER A 120 -13.27 7.33 -5.38
CA SER A 120 -12.97 8.75 -5.60
C SER A 120 -12.22 9.00 -6.91
N LEU A 121 -11.32 8.10 -7.31
CA LEU A 121 -10.58 8.21 -8.56
C LEU A 121 -11.52 7.99 -9.77
N LEU A 122 -12.37 6.96 -9.72
CA LEU A 122 -13.36 6.64 -10.77
C LEU A 122 -14.51 7.66 -10.86
N SER A 123 -14.73 8.48 -9.85
CA SER A 123 -15.71 9.56 -9.90
C SER A 123 -15.24 10.80 -10.67
N ARG A 124 -13.93 10.91 -10.94
CA ARG A 124 -13.34 12.08 -11.60
C ARG A 124 -13.48 11.98 -13.10
N PRO A 125 -13.91 13.07 -13.79
CA PRO A 125 -13.99 13.11 -15.24
C PRO A 125 -12.64 12.81 -15.91
N GLY A 126 -12.65 12.01 -16.97
CA GLY A 126 -11.49 11.66 -17.78
C GLY A 126 -10.53 10.61 -17.18
N MET A 127 -10.77 10.16 -15.94
CA MET A 127 -9.87 9.20 -15.31
C MET A 127 -10.08 7.77 -15.80
N GLU A 128 -11.33 7.35 -16.02
CA GLU A 128 -11.63 6.01 -16.55
C GLU A 128 -11.09 5.86 -17.98
N GLU A 129 -11.27 6.88 -18.83
CA GLU A 129 -10.71 6.91 -20.18
C GLU A 129 -9.19 6.80 -20.18
N ALA A 130 -8.54 7.53 -19.27
CA ALA A 130 -7.09 7.47 -19.15
C ALA A 130 -6.61 6.07 -18.68
N MET A 131 -7.37 5.41 -17.80
CA MET A 131 -7.09 4.05 -17.35
C MET A 131 -7.29 3.04 -18.47
N GLU A 132 -8.37 3.15 -19.24
CA GLU A 132 -8.68 2.26 -20.36
C GLU A 132 -7.66 2.40 -21.49
N GLN A 133 -7.31 3.61 -21.88
CA GLN A 133 -6.24 3.86 -22.84
C GLN A 133 -4.92 3.24 -22.38
N GLY A 134 -4.67 3.23 -21.07
CA GLY A 134 -3.52 2.60 -20.49
C GLY A 134 -3.53 1.07 -20.51
N THR A 135 -4.68 0.42 -20.74
CA THR A 135 -4.76 -1.03 -20.91
C THR A 135 -4.54 -1.47 -22.36
N MET A 136 -4.55 -0.54 -23.32
CA MET A 136 -4.26 -0.86 -24.71
C MET A 136 -2.79 -1.27 -24.83
N LEU A 137 -2.57 -2.46 -25.37
CA LEU A 137 -1.24 -2.95 -25.66
C LEU A 137 -0.69 -2.19 -26.88
N ASN A 138 0.46 -1.58 -26.71
CA ASN A 138 1.20 -0.97 -27.81
C ASN A 138 1.81 -2.05 -28.72
N ASP A 139 2.23 -1.65 -29.93
CA ASP A 139 2.96 -2.54 -30.83
C ASP A 139 4.16 -3.16 -30.09
N LYS A 140 4.27 -4.51 -30.11
CA LYS A 140 5.24 -5.30 -29.35
C LYS A 140 6.72 -4.94 -29.62
N HIS A 141 6.97 -4.15 -30.64
CA HIS A 141 8.31 -3.76 -31.05
C HIS A 141 8.83 -2.46 -30.41
N GLN A 142 7.97 -1.69 -29.73
CA GLN A 142 8.37 -0.42 -29.11
C GLN A 142 7.84 -0.34 -27.68
N LEU A 143 8.72 -0.16 -26.73
CA LEU A 143 8.40 0.01 -25.30
C LEU A 143 8.44 1.50 -24.99
N TRP A 144 7.28 2.11 -24.76
CA TRP A 144 7.14 3.51 -24.40
C TRP A 144 6.93 3.74 -22.90
N ASP A 145 6.43 2.72 -22.20
CA ASP A 145 6.12 2.79 -20.78
C ASP A 145 6.39 1.42 -20.12
N ILE A 146 6.54 1.41 -18.79
CA ILE A 146 6.70 0.19 -17.99
C ILE A 146 5.59 -0.83 -18.25
N LYS A 147 4.38 -0.38 -18.53
CA LYS A 147 3.22 -1.23 -18.83
C LYS A 147 3.37 -2.06 -20.13
N ASP A 148 4.24 -1.62 -21.04
CA ASP A 148 4.47 -2.29 -22.31
C ASP A 148 5.42 -3.51 -22.17
N GLY A 149 6.08 -3.62 -21.00
CA GLY A 149 6.98 -4.73 -20.70
C GLY A 149 6.26 -6.05 -20.46
N THR A 150 6.88 -7.15 -20.86
CA THR A 150 6.34 -8.52 -20.73
C THR A 150 5.97 -8.87 -19.29
N GLY A 151 6.71 -8.37 -18.30
CA GLY A 151 6.38 -8.55 -16.88
C GLY A 151 5.03 -8.00 -16.45
N ILE A 152 4.40 -7.11 -17.26
CA ILE A 152 3.06 -6.57 -17.04
C ILE A 152 2.06 -7.22 -17.98
N THR A 153 2.40 -7.30 -19.28
CA THR A 153 1.47 -7.78 -20.32
C THR A 153 1.18 -9.29 -20.23
N GLU A 154 2.11 -10.08 -19.69
CA GLU A 154 1.97 -11.53 -19.52
C GLU A 154 1.36 -11.95 -18.18
N ILE A 155 0.94 -11.00 -17.34
CA ILE A 155 0.26 -11.33 -16.08
C ILE A 155 -1.02 -12.10 -16.40
N THR A 156 -1.11 -13.32 -15.87
CA THR A 156 -2.30 -14.18 -16.02
C THR A 156 -3.26 -13.94 -14.87
N GLY A 157 -4.51 -13.62 -15.20
CA GLY A 157 -5.58 -13.40 -14.23
C GLY A 157 -6.03 -14.67 -13.50
N PRO A 158 -6.88 -14.55 -12.47
CA PRO A 158 -7.42 -15.70 -11.76
C PRO A 158 -8.24 -16.66 -12.63
N ASP A 159 -8.73 -16.16 -13.76
CA ASP A 159 -9.49 -16.89 -14.79
C ASP A 159 -8.60 -17.61 -15.82
N GLY A 160 -7.28 -17.58 -15.64
CA GLY A 160 -6.29 -18.18 -16.55
C GLY A 160 -6.06 -17.42 -17.85
N LYS A 161 -6.67 -16.24 -18.01
CA LYS A 161 -6.50 -15.37 -19.20
C LYS A 161 -5.52 -14.23 -18.90
N PRO A 162 -4.94 -13.59 -19.93
CA PRO A 162 -4.13 -12.40 -19.72
C PRO A 162 -4.91 -11.34 -18.92
N PHE A 163 -4.28 -10.78 -17.89
CA PHE A 163 -4.94 -9.78 -17.05
C PHE A 163 -5.15 -8.45 -17.79
N MET A 164 -4.15 -8.04 -18.57
CA MET A 164 -4.16 -6.82 -19.38
C MET A 164 -4.44 -7.19 -20.83
N ASP A 165 -5.67 -7.60 -21.16
CA ASP A 165 -6.05 -8.08 -22.49
C ASP A 165 -6.75 -7.01 -23.38
N GLY A 166 -6.61 -5.75 -23.00
CA GLY A 166 -7.21 -4.64 -23.73
C GLY A 166 -8.72 -4.47 -23.48
N LEU A 167 -9.40 -3.74 -24.39
CA LEU A 167 -10.81 -3.34 -24.24
C LEU A 167 -11.85 -4.46 -24.53
N GLN A 168 -11.45 -5.71 -24.55
CA GLN A 168 -12.38 -6.81 -24.84
C GLN A 168 -13.31 -7.16 -23.67
N ARG A 169 -13.16 -6.49 -22.50
CA ARG A 169 -13.92 -6.77 -21.29
C ARG A 169 -14.72 -5.57 -20.82
N SER A 170 -15.87 -5.82 -20.23
CA SER A 170 -16.70 -4.79 -19.58
C SER A 170 -16.11 -4.32 -18.23
N ASP A 171 -15.28 -5.17 -17.59
CA ASP A 171 -14.64 -4.88 -16.33
C ASP A 171 -13.32 -4.11 -16.51
N LEU A 172 -13.04 -3.22 -15.56
CA LEU A 172 -11.80 -2.44 -15.55
C LEU A 172 -10.67 -3.26 -14.93
N ARG A 173 -9.51 -3.30 -15.60
CA ARG A 173 -8.31 -4.03 -15.14
C ARG A 173 -7.21 -3.05 -14.77
N LEU A 174 -6.80 -3.04 -13.50
CA LEU A 174 -5.92 -2.05 -12.91
C LEU A 174 -4.62 -2.70 -12.42
N ALA A 175 -3.50 -2.30 -13.02
CA ALA A 175 -2.17 -2.73 -12.61
C ALA A 175 -1.50 -1.65 -11.74
N TRP A 176 -0.98 -2.06 -10.59
CA TRP A 176 -0.38 -1.17 -9.60
C TRP A 176 1.09 -1.48 -9.38
N SER A 177 1.88 -0.44 -9.15
CA SER A 177 3.22 -0.57 -8.58
C SER A 177 3.17 -0.27 -7.07
N LEU A 178 3.78 -1.14 -6.26
CA LEU A 178 3.91 -0.96 -4.81
C LEU A 178 5.26 -0.33 -4.49
N SER A 179 5.27 0.72 -3.67
CA SER A 179 6.48 1.33 -3.13
C SER A 179 6.44 1.42 -1.61
N VAL A 180 7.51 0.98 -0.98
CA VAL A 180 7.76 1.16 0.46
C VAL A 180 9.06 1.94 0.61
N ASN A 181 8.98 3.13 1.17
CA ASN A 181 10.13 4.01 1.32
C ASN A 181 10.33 4.45 2.76
N TRP A 182 11.58 4.62 3.18
CA TRP A 182 11.96 5.00 4.54
C TRP A 182 12.57 6.39 4.55
N PHE A 183 12.19 7.20 5.51
CA PHE A 183 12.73 8.54 5.66
C PHE A 183 12.85 8.94 7.14
N ASN A 184 13.77 9.88 7.42
CA ASN A 184 13.88 10.50 8.72
C ASN A 184 13.08 11.80 8.74
N PRO A 185 11.96 11.89 9.50
CA PRO A 185 11.13 13.09 9.54
C PRO A 185 11.83 14.31 10.17
N HIS A 186 12.92 14.08 10.89
CA HIS A 186 13.68 15.16 11.56
C HIS A 186 14.84 15.70 10.72
N SER A 187 15.03 15.27 9.49
CA SER A 187 16.02 15.69 8.46
C SER A 187 17.39 16.20 8.94
N ASN A 188 17.56 16.53 10.19
CA ASN A 188 18.74 17.18 10.75
C ASN A 188 19.64 16.16 11.47
N LYS A 189 20.79 15.88 10.87
CA LYS A 189 21.84 15.01 11.43
C LYS A 189 22.41 15.56 12.74
N ILE A 190 22.22 16.84 13.03
CA ILE A 190 22.80 17.56 14.18
C ILE A 190 22.10 17.24 15.49
N ALA A 191 20.82 16.88 15.47
CA ALA A 191 20.03 16.62 16.69
C ALA A 191 20.14 15.18 17.24
N GLY A 192 20.96 14.31 16.64
CA GLY A 192 21.26 12.97 17.15
C GLY A 192 20.06 11.96 17.19
N LYS A 193 18.86 12.39 16.91
CA LYS A 193 17.66 11.53 16.96
C LYS A 193 17.41 10.84 15.61
N LYS A 194 18.00 9.66 15.43
CA LYS A 194 17.64 8.78 14.30
C LYS A 194 16.25 8.21 14.53
N LYS A 195 15.24 8.78 13.89
CA LYS A 195 13.89 8.19 13.81
C LYS A 195 13.60 7.85 12.36
N SER A 196 13.24 6.60 12.12
CA SER A 196 12.82 6.16 10.79
C SER A 196 11.31 5.99 10.75
N VAL A 197 10.70 6.51 9.71
CA VAL A 197 9.29 6.39 9.39
C VAL A 197 9.19 5.84 7.98
N GLY A 198 8.28 4.91 7.73
CA GLY A 198 8.07 4.35 6.40
C GLY A 198 6.76 4.83 5.80
N SER A 199 6.69 4.91 4.47
CA SER A 199 5.45 5.09 3.73
C SER A 199 5.18 3.89 2.84
N ILE A 200 3.91 3.49 2.75
CA ILE A 200 3.43 2.48 1.80
C ILE A 200 2.56 3.21 0.81
N ALA A 201 2.96 3.25 -0.45
CA ALA A 201 2.23 3.93 -1.51
C ALA A 201 2.15 3.05 -2.76
N LEU A 202 1.08 3.24 -3.53
CA LEU A 202 0.88 2.55 -4.80
C LEU A 202 0.58 3.58 -5.89
N ALA A 203 1.15 3.35 -7.08
CA ALA A 203 0.87 4.12 -8.28
C ALA A 203 0.17 3.26 -9.32
N LEU A 204 -0.87 3.81 -9.94
CA LEU A 204 -1.65 3.12 -10.97
C LEU A 204 -0.93 3.18 -12.31
N LEU A 205 -0.43 2.04 -12.80
CA LEU A 205 0.36 1.95 -14.02
C LEU A 205 -0.46 2.20 -15.29
N ASN A 206 -1.77 2.02 -15.22
CA ASN A 206 -2.70 2.35 -16.32
C ASN A 206 -2.70 3.84 -16.67
N LEU A 207 -2.43 4.72 -15.70
CA LEU A 207 -2.42 6.16 -15.95
C LEU A 207 -1.20 6.57 -16.79
N PRO A 208 -1.35 7.55 -17.69
CA PRO A 208 -0.21 8.15 -18.40
C PRO A 208 0.86 8.67 -17.41
N SER A 209 2.12 8.58 -17.79
CA SER A 209 3.26 9.00 -16.94
C SER A 209 3.16 10.45 -16.47
N SER A 210 2.53 11.33 -17.26
CA SER A 210 2.31 12.75 -16.95
C SER A 210 1.41 13.00 -15.73
N ILE A 211 0.51 12.07 -15.40
CA ILE A 211 -0.41 12.20 -14.25
C ILE A 211 -0.28 11.09 -13.22
N ARG A 212 0.35 9.96 -13.56
CA ARG A 212 0.50 8.75 -12.72
C ARG A 212 1.05 9.05 -11.32
N TYR A 213 2.04 9.92 -11.23
CA TYR A 213 2.75 10.21 -9.99
C TYR A 213 2.32 11.54 -9.33
N LYS A 214 1.23 12.15 -9.79
CA LYS A 214 0.65 13.29 -9.09
C LYS A 214 0.11 12.85 -7.74
N ALA A 215 0.26 13.69 -6.71
CA ALA A 215 -0.09 13.35 -5.34
C ALA A 215 -1.56 12.90 -5.17
N GLU A 216 -2.46 13.51 -5.93
CA GLU A 216 -3.89 13.18 -5.95
C GLU A 216 -4.23 11.83 -6.60
N ASN A 217 -3.30 11.22 -7.33
CA ASN A 217 -3.45 9.95 -8.03
C ASN A 217 -2.64 8.82 -7.37
N LEU A 218 -1.84 9.14 -6.35
CA LEU A 218 -1.10 8.15 -5.58
C LEU A 218 -1.96 7.61 -4.42
N TYR A 219 -2.17 6.31 -4.39
CA TYR A 219 -2.78 5.67 -3.25
C TYR A 219 -1.74 5.51 -2.13
N VAL A 220 -1.83 6.36 -1.11
CA VAL A 220 -1.00 6.24 0.09
C VAL A 220 -1.76 5.38 1.09
N LEU A 221 -1.43 4.09 1.14
CA LEU A 221 -2.07 3.16 2.08
C LEU A 221 -1.86 3.63 3.52
N GLY A 222 -0.66 4.04 3.88
CA GLY A 222 -0.39 4.51 5.23
C GLY A 222 1.06 4.81 5.51
N VAL A 223 1.30 5.35 6.71
CA VAL A 223 2.62 5.72 7.19
C VAL A 223 3.01 4.78 8.34
N ILE A 224 4.04 3.96 8.11
CA ILE A 224 4.56 3.03 9.13
C ILE A 224 5.20 3.84 10.27
N PRO A 225 4.66 3.74 11.50
CA PRO A 225 5.14 4.56 12.59
C PRO A 225 6.53 4.11 13.06
N GLY A 226 7.43 5.11 13.30
CA GLY A 226 8.74 4.86 13.89
C GLY A 226 8.69 4.31 15.32
N PRO A 227 9.79 4.42 16.07
CA PRO A 227 11.03 5.15 15.72
C PRO A 227 12.05 4.36 14.88
N ARG A 228 11.92 3.04 14.77
CA ARG A 228 12.83 2.18 14.01
C ARG A 228 12.16 1.55 12.81
N GLU A 229 12.92 1.19 11.82
CA GLU A 229 12.45 0.36 10.73
C GLU A 229 12.06 -1.04 11.25
N PRO A 230 10.95 -1.61 10.75
CA PRO A 230 10.61 -3.00 10.98
C PRO A 230 11.71 -3.93 10.43
N SER A 231 11.94 -5.04 11.11
CA SER A 231 12.75 -6.13 10.56
C SER A 231 12.08 -6.80 9.37
N LEU A 232 12.78 -7.72 8.72
CA LEU A 232 12.26 -8.54 7.61
C LEU A 232 10.92 -9.24 7.98
N ASP A 233 10.86 -9.82 9.19
CA ASP A 233 9.65 -10.49 9.68
C ASP A 233 8.53 -9.50 10.02
N GLU A 234 8.89 -8.34 10.55
CA GLU A 234 7.95 -7.36 11.08
C GLU A 234 7.24 -6.54 10.01
N ILE A 235 7.88 -6.34 8.84
CA ILE A 235 7.30 -5.57 7.73
C ILE A 235 6.00 -6.21 7.23
N ASN A 236 5.88 -7.53 7.30
CA ASN A 236 4.70 -8.27 6.88
C ASN A 236 3.42 -7.84 7.61
N HIS A 237 3.55 -7.37 8.86
CA HIS A 237 2.40 -6.86 9.62
C HIS A 237 1.87 -5.55 9.06
N PHE A 238 2.73 -4.68 8.50
CA PHE A 238 2.33 -3.43 7.87
C PHE A 238 1.88 -3.62 6.42
N LEU A 239 2.38 -4.68 5.74
CA LEU A 239 1.93 -5.04 4.39
C LEU A 239 0.61 -5.83 4.39
N ARG A 240 0.19 -6.37 5.54
CA ARG A 240 -1.07 -7.13 5.64
C ARG A 240 -2.28 -6.37 5.07
N PRO A 241 -2.53 -5.09 5.38
CA PRO A 241 -3.65 -4.36 4.80
C PRO A 241 -3.59 -4.26 3.27
N VAL A 242 -2.37 -4.19 2.68
CA VAL A 242 -2.21 -4.24 1.22
C VAL A 242 -2.80 -5.54 0.68
N VAL A 243 -2.42 -6.67 1.28
CA VAL A 243 -2.91 -8.00 0.86
C VAL A 243 -4.41 -8.13 1.09
N GLU A 244 -4.92 -7.66 2.23
CA GLU A 244 -6.34 -7.71 2.59
C GLU A 244 -7.22 -6.92 1.63
N PHE A 245 -6.74 -5.80 1.08
CA PHE A 245 -7.46 -5.01 0.08
C PHE A 245 -7.32 -5.59 -1.33
N PHE A 246 -6.10 -5.95 -1.73
CA PHE A 246 -5.82 -6.36 -3.11
C PHE A 246 -6.21 -7.80 -3.43
N LEU A 247 -6.20 -8.72 -2.46
CA LEU A 247 -6.56 -10.11 -2.72
C LEU A 247 -8.03 -10.30 -3.15
N PRO A 248 -9.03 -9.66 -2.51
CA PRO A 248 -10.41 -9.65 -3.00
C PRO A 248 -10.54 -8.95 -4.35
N ALA A 249 -9.88 -7.80 -4.53
CA ALA A 249 -9.88 -7.05 -5.78
C ALA A 249 -9.28 -7.85 -6.95
N TRP A 250 -8.26 -8.67 -6.68
CA TRP A 250 -7.67 -9.60 -7.63
C TRP A 250 -8.61 -10.75 -7.99
N LYS A 251 -9.15 -11.45 -6.97
CA LYS A 251 -9.91 -12.68 -7.17
C LYS A 251 -11.31 -12.44 -7.72
N ASN A 252 -12.02 -11.50 -7.13
CA ASN A 252 -13.46 -11.31 -7.34
C ASN A 252 -13.77 -9.98 -8.05
N GLY A 253 -12.81 -9.06 -8.07
CA GLY A 253 -13.07 -7.67 -8.41
C GLY A 253 -13.86 -6.94 -7.32
N MET A 254 -14.04 -5.66 -7.52
CA MET A 254 -14.79 -4.75 -6.66
C MET A 254 -15.83 -4.03 -7.50
N TRP A 255 -17.10 -4.11 -7.06
CA TRP A 255 -18.19 -3.44 -7.74
C TRP A 255 -18.35 -2.01 -7.23
N PHE A 256 -18.28 -1.04 -8.15
CA PHE A 256 -18.60 0.36 -7.91
C PHE A 256 -19.98 0.63 -8.48
N THR A 257 -20.94 1.01 -7.63
CA THR A 257 -22.36 1.19 -8.00
C THR A 257 -22.58 2.34 -8.96
N LYS A 258 -21.64 3.28 -9.03
CA LYS A 258 -21.63 4.41 -9.96
C LYS A 258 -20.22 4.91 -10.13
N THR A 259 -19.82 5.18 -11.36
CA THR A 259 -18.57 5.88 -11.71
C THR A 259 -18.91 7.11 -12.56
N ASN A 260 -17.89 7.84 -13.04
CA ASN A 260 -18.13 8.99 -13.91
C ASN A 260 -18.73 8.57 -15.26
N GLN A 261 -18.23 7.48 -15.85
CA GLN A 261 -18.69 6.99 -17.16
C GLN A 261 -19.80 5.95 -17.09
N HIS A 262 -19.90 5.23 -15.96
CA HIS A 262 -20.86 4.13 -15.81
C HIS A 262 -21.84 4.42 -14.68
N PRO A 263 -22.95 5.10 -14.96
CA PRO A 263 -23.99 5.39 -13.96
C PRO A 263 -24.65 4.11 -13.40
N GLU A 264 -24.64 3.00 -14.17
CA GLU A 264 -25.14 1.68 -13.79
C GLU A 264 -24.16 0.88 -12.91
N GLY A 265 -22.96 1.41 -12.71
CA GLY A 265 -21.90 0.75 -12.00
C GLY A 265 -20.92 -0.03 -12.89
N ARG A 266 -19.77 -0.36 -12.30
CA ARG A 266 -18.68 -1.07 -12.99
C ARG A 266 -17.91 -1.97 -12.05
N LEU A 267 -17.51 -3.15 -12.55
CA LEU A 267 -16.60 -4.05 -11.88
C LEU A 267 -15.15 -3.63 -12.17
N ALA A 268 -14.32 -3.54 -11.14
CA ALA A 268 -12.88 -3.26 -11.27
C ALA A 268 -12.05 -4.35 -10.60
N HIS A 269 -11.11 -4.94 -11.33
CA HIS A 269 -10.10 -5.85 -10.80
C HIS A 269 -8.78 -5.11 -10.63
N SER A 270 -7.99 -5.54 -9.66
CA SER A 270 -6.70 -4.89 -9.37
C SER A 270 -5.62 -5.90 -9.08
N VAL A 271 -4.42 -5.67 -9.62
CA VAL A 271 -3.22 -6.47 -9.36
C VAL A 271 -2.07 -5.57 -8.94
N ILE A 272 -1.26 -6.03 -7.99
CA ILE A 272 0.06 -5.43 -7.75
C ILE A 272 1.03 -6.14 -8.69
N ALA A 273 1.36 -5.46 -9.78
CA ALA A 273 2.15 -6.01 -10.87
C ALA A 273 3.65 -5.96 -10.59
N VAL A 274 4.09 -4.94 -9.86
CA VAL A 274 5.52 -4.72 -9.61
C VAL A 274 5.74 -4.01 -8.26
N ALA A 275 6.89 -4.28 -7.63
CA ALA A 275 7.35 -3.55 -6.46
C ALA A 275 8.55 -2.67 -6.86
N VAL A 276 8.39 -1.34 -6.75
CA VAL A 276 9.40 -0.34 -7.11
C VAL A 276 9.95 0.27 -5.83
N ASN A 277 11.16 -0.15 -5.43
CA ASN A 277 11.77 0.22 -4.17
C ASN A 277 13.29 0.35 -4.34
N ASP A 278 13.96 1.00 -3.37
CA ASP A 278 15.39 0.82 -3.25
C ASP A 278 15.74 -0.66 -2.94
N LEU A 279 16.95 -1.08 -3.24
CA LEU A 279 17.36 -2.50 -3.12
C LEU A 279 17.17 -3.07 -1.70
N PRO A 280 17.47 -2.36 -0.59
CA PRO A 280 17.20 -2.83 0.75
C PRO A 280 15.70 -3.03 1.03
N ALA A 281 14.86 -2.10 0.63
CA ALA A 281 13.41 -2.22 0.81
C ALA A 281 12.82 -3.31 -0.09
N ALA A 282 13.23 -3.40 -1.36
CA ALA A 282 12.80 -4.46 -2.29
C ALA A 282 13.05 -5.86 -1.72
N ARG A 283 14.25 -6.10 -1.18
CA ARG A 283 14.58 -7.37 -0.51
C ARG A 283 13.71 -7.62 0.71
N LYS A 284 13.51 -6.60 1.53
CA LYS A 284 12.72 -6.69 2.76
C LYS A 284 11.26 -7.05 2.46
N ILE A 285 10.62 -6.40 1.49
CA ILE A 285 9.23 -6.68 1.14
C ILE A 285 9.05 -7.99 0.36
N GLY A 286 10.06 -8.37 -0.42
CA GLY A 286 10.10 -9.66 -1.14
C GLY A 286 10.46 -10.86 -0.26
N GLY A 287 10.81 -10.64 1.02
CA GLY A 287 11.19 -11.74 1.92
C GLY A 287 12.60 -12.29 1.68
N PHE A 288 13.45 -11.58 0.94
CA PHE A 288 14.81 -12.01 0.63
C PHE A 288 15.79 -11.57 1.71
N ALA A 289 16.79 -12.40 1.92
CA ALA A 289 17.89 -12.11 2.84
C ALA A 289 18.71 -10.87 2.41
N GLY A 290 19.43 -10.28 3.35
CA GLY A 290 20.26 -9.09 3.09
C GLY A 290 21.40 -9.35 2.10
N PRO A 291 22.00 -8.29 1.50
CA PRO A 291 23.03 -8.43 0.46
C PRO A 291 24.36 -9.00 0.97
N THR A 292 24.53 -9.11 2.28
CA THR A 292 25.76 -9.66 2.90
C THR A 292 25.67 -11.15 3.22
N THR A 293 24.52 -11.78 3.02
CA THR A 293 24.30 -13.21 3.28
C THR A 293 24.88 -14.10 2.17
N ALA A 294 25.00 -15.39 2.43
CA ALA A 294 25.49 -16.35 1.42
C ALA A 294 24.59 -16.35 0.18
N ASN A 295 23.27 -16.40 0.35
CA ASN A 295 22.29 -16.32 -0.72
C ASN A 295 21.87 -14.85 -0.91
N PHE A 296 22.71 -14.06 -1.53
CA PHE A 296 22.53 -12.62 -1.64
C PHE A 296 21.65 -12.20 -2.83
N CYS A 297 21.52 -13.03 -3.86
CA CYS A 297 20.73 -12.70 -5.05
C CYS A 297 19.25 -12.97 -4.82
N ASN A 298 18.39 -12.05 -5.28
CA ASN A 298 16.94 -12.20 -5.24
C ASN A 298 16.34 -12.72 -6.57
N LEU A 299 17.18 -12.91 -7.59
CA LEU A 299 16.79 -13.41 -8.90
C LEU A 299 17.25 -14.84 -9.15
N CYS A 300 18.39 -15.24 -8.57
CA CYS A 300 19.00 -16.53 -8.81
C CYS A 300 19.65 -17.12 -7.56
N TRP A 301 20.01 -18.40 -7.61
CA TRP A 301 20.66 -19.15 -6.54
C TRP A 301 22.17 -18.90 -6.45
N LEU A 302 22.71 -17.86 -7.12
CA LEU A 302 24.12 -17.52 -7.04
C LEU A 302 24.51 -17.21 -5.59
N GLN A 303 25.51 -17.92 -5.09
CA GLN A 303 26.05 -17.70 -3.74
C GLN A 303 27.14 -16.64 -3.74
N LYS A 304 27.38 -16.07 -2.58
CA LYS A 304 28.44 -15.06 -2.39
C LYS A 304 29.83 -15.61 -2.69
N SER A 305 30.07 -16.89 -2.47
CA SER A 305 31.31 -17.60 -2.88
C SER A 305 31.57 -17.52 -4.37
N ASP A 306 30.50 -17.48 -5.15
CA ASP A 306 30.55 -17.58 -6.61
C ASP A 306 30.29 -16.22 -7.29
N ILE A 307 30.46 -15.12 -6.54
CA ILE A 307 30.18 -13.76 -7.01
C ILE A 307 31.04 -13.35 -8.21
N SER A 308 32.19 -14.00 -8.42
CA SER A 308 33.06 -13.81 -9.58
C SER A 308 32.56 -14.52 -10.83
N ASN A 309 31.57 -15.39 -10.76
CA ASN A 309 30.95 -16.00 -11.92
C ASN A 309 30.10 -14.96 -12.67
N ILE A 310 30.62 -14.49 -13.81
CA ILE A 310 29.98 -13.52 -14.70
C ILE A 310 29.15 -14.16 -15.82
N LEU A 311 29.14 -15.48 -15.92
CA LEU A 311 28.41 -16.24 -16.95
C LEU A 311 26.95 -16.35 -16.53
N CYS A 312 26.15 -15.32 -16.80
CA CYS A 312 24.77 -15.21 -16.34
C CYS A 312 23.86 -16.33 -16.86
N GLU A 313 24.21 -16.93 -18.01
CA GLU A 313 23.51 -18.10 -18.57
C GLU A 313 23.61 -19.35 -17.67
N THR A 314 24.60 -19.40 -16.78
CA THR A 314 24.79 -20.51 -15.84
C THR A 314 24.05 -20.30 -14.52
N TRP A 315 23.46 -19.13 -14.30
CA TRP A 315 22.79 -18.83 -13.04
C TRP A 315 21.41 -19.49 -13.00
N LYS A 316 21.21 -20.41 -12.06
CA LYS A 316 19.89 -21.00 -11.81
C LYS A 316 18.96 -19.93 -11.22
N HIS A 317 17.92 -19.54 -11.96
CA HIS A 317 16.92 -18.58 -11.49
C HIS A 317 16.02 -19.17 -10.38
N HIS A 318 15.57 -18.33 -9.46
CA HIS A 318 14.49 -18.66 -8.53
C HIS A 318 13.18 -18.81 -9.30
N THR A 319 12.40 -19.83 -8.95
CA THR A 319 11.04 -19.98 -9.44
C THR A 319 10.03 -19.50 -8.40
N HIS A 320 8.84 -19.13 -8.87
CA HIS A 320 7.72 -18.76 -7.96
C HIS A 320 7.38 -19.93 -7.02
N GLN A 321 7.38 -21.16 -7.53
CA GLN A 321 7.04 -22.35 -6.75
C GLN A 321 8.06 -22.61 -5.63
N GLU A 322 9.36 -22.48 -5.92
CA GLU A 322 10.42 -22.61 -4.91
C GLU A 322 10.25 -21.54 -3.82
N HIS A 323 10.05 -20.28 -4.21
CA HIS A 323 9.87 -19.20 -3.26
C HIS A 323 8.61 -19.38 -2.39
N LEU A 324 7.49 -19.78 -2.99
CA LEU A 324 6.24 -20.05 -2.29
C LEU A 324 6.39 -21.21 -1.29
N ALA A 325 7.08 -22.29 -1.67
CA ALA A 325 7.31 -23.44 -0.78
C ALA A 325 8.09 -23.02 0.47
N VAL A 326 9.18 -22.25 0.29
CA VAL A 326 9.97 -21.72 1.41
C VAL A 326 9.14 -20.77 2.29
N ALA A 327 8.34 -19.88 1.69
CA ALA A 327 7.47 -18.97 2.43
C ALA A 327 6.42 -19.72 3.27
N ILE A 328 5.83 -20.80 2.75
CA ILE A 328 4.90 -21.67 3.47
C ILE A 328 5.61 -22.37 4.62
N GLN A 329 6.77 -22.97 4.39
CA GLN A 329 7.56 -23.62 5.44
C GLN A 329 7.90 -22.62 6.57
N TRP A 330 8.34 -21.41 6.22
CA TRP A 330 8.63 -20.35 7.19
C TRP A 330 7.39 -19.94 7.98
N ARG A 331 6.23 -19.80 7.33
CA ARG A 331 4.95 -19.46 7.98
C ARG A 331 4.53 -20.50 8.99
N ASP A 332 4.63 -21.79 8.62
CA ASP A 332 4.10 -22.91 9.38
C ASP A 332 5.11 -23.49 10.38
N ALA A 333 6.31 -22.94 10.47
CA ALA A 333 7.36 -23.37 11.39
C ALA A 333 6.88 -23.42 12.85
N GLU A 334 7.14 -24.53 13.52
CA GLU A 334 6.76 -24.74 14.93
C GLU A 334 7.85 -24.27 15.89
N THR A 335 9.10 -24.36 15.47
CA THR A 335 10.27 -23.98 16.29
C THR A 335 11.06 -22.83 15.64
N LYS A 336 11.96 -22.24 16.42
CA LYS A 336 12.89 -21.23 15.88
C LYS A 336 13.83 -21.84 14.84
N LYS A 337 14.25 -23.10 15.04
CA LYS A 337 15.18 -23.79 14.12
C LYS A 337 14.54 -24.03 12.75
N ASP A 338 13.25 -24.36 12.72
CA ASP A 338 12.51 -24.62 11.47
C ASP A 338 12.27 -23.34 10.67
N ARG A 339 12.41 -22.18 11.32
CA ARG A 339 12.16 -20.86 10.72
C ARG A 339 13.41 -20.18 10.20
N TYR A 340 14.59 -20.52 10.71
CA TYR A 340 15.89 -19.90 10.38
C TYR A 340 16.98 -20.96 10.16
#